data_ba4524f6c5fc4e63ffecb2304f2b7001
#
_entry.id   ba4524f6c5fc4e63ffecb2304f2b7001
#
_cell.length_a   1.000
_cell.length_b   1.000
_cell.length_c   1.000
_cell.angle_alpha   90.00
_cell.angle_beta   90.00
_cell.angle_gamma   90.00
#
_symmetry.space_group_name_H-M   'P 1'
#
loop_
_entity.id
_entity.type
_entity.pdbx_description
1 polymer ?
#
loop_
_entity_poly.entity_id
_entity_poly.type
_entity_poly.pdbx_seq_one_letter_code
_entity_poly.pdbx_strand_id
1 'polypeptide(L)'
;IQIRLVGSEMCIRDRMKAEAGFINLSGNLFDSAIMKTSVISPSFAERFLSNKDDPNAFEGTAYVFDGPADFHDRIDDEALGMDGTAILVMRGAGPIGYPGGAEVVNMRPPAYLIKQGIDELPCIGDGRQSGTSGSPSILNASPEAADGGGLALLQTGDRIRVDLNKCTVDMLVFGEELEARAVSYTHLTLPTIHR
;
A
#
# COMPACT_ATOMS: atom_id res chain seq x y z
N ILE A 1 -44.12 -4.13 -0.71
CA ILE A 1 -43.41 -3.43 0.38
C ILE A 1 -42.08 -3.00 -0.21
N GLN A 2 -41.98 -1.71 -0.51
CA GLN A 2 -40.75 -1.11 -1.00
C GLN A 2 -39.83 -0.87 0.22
N ILE A 3 -38.80 -1.67 0.39
CA ILE A 3 -37.78 -1.42 1.41
C ILE A 3 -36.98 -0.24 0.91
N ARG A 4 -37.34 0.95 1.37
CA ARG A 4 -36.46 2.13 1.28
C ARG A 4 -35.28 1.89 2.20
N LEU A 5 -34.08 1.74 1.61
CA LEU A 5 -32.82 1.82 2.35
C LEU A 5 -32.70 3.25 2.87
N VAL A 6 -33.08 3.46 4.11
CA VAL A 6 -33.12 4.77 4.79
C VAL A 6 -31.75 5.45 4.87
N GLY A 7 -30.65 4.74 4.55
CA GLY A 7 -29.30 5.28 4.57
C GLY A 7 -28.89 6.09 3.34
N SER A 8 -29.47 5.84 2.16
CA SER A 8 -28.96 6.43 0.91
C SER A 8 -29.34 7.91 0.70
N GLU A 9 -30.52 8.33 1.11
CA GLU A 9 -30.93 9.74 0.98
C GLU A 9 -30.32 10.65 2.05
N MET A 10 -30.10 10.17 3.26
CA MET A 10 -29.39 10.94 4.30
C MET A 10 -27.92 11.13 3.94
N CYS A 11 -27.23 10.11 3.40
CA CYS A 11 -25.85 10.24 2.96
C CYS A 11 -25.65 11.19 1.78
N ILE A 12 -26.68 11.44 0.97
CA ILE A 12 -26.62 12.36 -0.17
C ILE A 12 -26.93 13.81 0.27
N ARG A 13 -27.80 14.01 1.24
CA ARG A 13 -28.22 15.35 1.70
C ARG A 13 -27.31 15.98 2.74
N ASP A 14 -26.78 15.17 3.66
CA ASP A 14 -25.91 15.65 4.74
C ASP A 14 -24.47 15.17 4.51
N ARG A 15 -23.81 15.70 3.48
CA ARG A 15 -22.38 15.47 3.30
C ARG A 15 -21.61 16.05 4.49
N MET A 16 -21.23 15.20 5.41
CA MET A 16 -20.35 15.59 6.52
C MET A 16 -18.94 15.97 6.04
N LYS A 17 -18.53 15.47 4.85
CA LYS A 17 -17.25 15.77 4.21
C LYS A 17 -17.40 15.65 2.69
N ALA A 18 -16.95 16.64 1.95
CA ALA A 18 -17.12 16.67 0.48
C ALA A 18 -16.39 15.52 -0.24
N GLU A 19 -15.23 15.10 0.29
CA GLU A 19 -14.33 14.09 -0.26
C GLU A 19 -13.99 13.01 0.78
N ALA A 20 -15.00 12.48 1.45
CA ALA A 20 -14.80 11.41 2.41
C ALA A 20 -15.05 10.06 1.74
N GLY A 21 -14.12 9.10 1.88
CA GLY A 21 -14.37 7.76 1.37
C GLY A 21 -13.13 6.97 1.03
N PHE A 22 -13.30 6.13 0.04
CA PHE A 22 -12.28 5.26 -0.51
C PHE A 22 -12.12 5.55 -1.99
N ILE A 23 -10.90 5.41 -2.50
CA ILE A 23 -10.61 5.38 -3.94
C ILE A 23 -10.02 4.03 -4.30
N ASN A 24 -10.30 3.58 -5.52
CA ASN A 24 -9.64 2.42 -6.11
C ASN A 24 -8.44 2.90 -6.91
N LEU A 25 -7.31 2.24 -6.73
CA LEU A 25 -6.05 2.52 -7.40
C LEU A 25 -5.65 1.28 -8.21
N SER A 26 -4.96 1.50 -9.33
CA SER A 26 -4.43 0.44 -10.19
C SER A 26 -3.05 0.83 -10.71
N GLY A 27 -2.32 -0.10 -11.34
CA GLY A 27 -1.00 0.16 -11.91
C GLY A 27 -0.21 -1.12 -12.12
N ASN A 28 1.10 -1.01 -12.28
CA ASN A 28 1.92 -2.20 -12.51
C ASN A 28 2.20 -3.02 -11.24
N LEU A 29 1.84 -2.51 -10.05
CA LEU A 29 1.92 -3.24 -8.80
C LEU A 29 0.69 -4.12 -8.53
N PHE A 30 -0.47 -3.74 -9.06
CA PHE A 30 -1.75 -4.44 -8.88
C PHE A 30 -2.80 -3.90 -9.85
N ASP A 31 -3.78 -4.73 -10.17
CA ASP A 31 -4.94 -4.33 -10.97
C ASP A 31 -5.92 -3.48 -10.17
N SER A 32 -5.97 -3.70 -8.86
CA SER A 32 -6.87 -3.01 -7.94
C SER A 32 -6.28 -2.98 -6.52
N ALA A 33 -6.36 -1.83 -5.88
CA ALA A 33 -6.15 -1.68 -4.44
C ALA A 33 -7.02 -0.54 -3.91
N ILE A 34 -7.26 -0.50 -2.61
CA ILE A 34 -8.14 0.47 -1.99
C ILE A 34 -7.34 1.39 -1.08
N MET A 35 -7.51 2.70 -1.27
CA MET A 35 -6.99 3.71 -0.35
C MET A 35 -8.14 4.40 0.38
N LYS A 36 -8.03 4.50 1.70
CA LYS A 36 -8.98 5.23 2.55
C LYS A 36 -8.60 6.71 2.60
N THR A 37 -9.24 7.53 1.78
CA THR A 37 -8.91 8.96 1.67
C THR A 37 -9.44 9.81 2.83
N SER A 38 -10.47 9.32 3.53
CA SER A 38 -11.05 10.04 4.67
C SER A 38 -10.11 10.22 5.87
N VAL A 39 -9.02 9.48 5.92
CA VAL A 39 -8.03 9.51 7.01
C VAL A 39 -6.73 10.21 6.63
N ILE A 40 -6.66 10.81 5.45
CA ILE A 40 -5.50 11.63 5.07
C ILE A 40 -5.40 12.80 6.06
N SER A 41 -4.33 12.82 6.84
CA SER A 41 -4.04 13.85 7.80
C SER A 41 -3.51 15.12 7.11
N PRO A 42 -3.63 16.31 7.74
CA PRO A 42 -3.00 17.52 7.21
C PRO A 42 -1.49 17.39 7.04
N SER A 43 -0.79 16.69 7.97
CA SER A 43 0.65 16.45 7.91
C SER A 43 1.02 15.54 6.74
N PHE A 44 0.25 14.49 6.50
CA PHE A 44 0.43 13.62 5.34
C PHE A 44 0.22 14.40 4.03
N ALA A 45 -0.86 15.16 3.95
CA ALA A 45 -1.18 15.97 2.77
C ALA A 45 -0.06 16.99 2.47
N GLU A 46 0.44 17.68 3.50
CA GLU A 46 1.55 18.63 3.36
C GLU A 46 2.83 17.96 2.86
N ARG A 47 3.19 16.79 3.40
CA ARG A 47 4.45 16.11 3.06
C ARG A 47 4.40 15.40 1.71
N PHE A 48 3.29 14.81 1.33
CA PHE A 48 3.22 13.93 0.17
C PHE A 48 2.35 14.46 -0.98
N LEU A 49 1.37 15.33 -0.71
CA LEU A 49 0.37 15.70 -1.69
C LEU A 49 0.38 17.19 -2.07
N SER A 50 1.28 17.99 -1.48
CA SER A 50 1.30 19.46 -1.64
C SER A 50 2.31 19.96 -2.67
N ASN A 51 2.94 19.09 -3.45
CA ASN A 51 3.86 19.50 -4.50
C ASN A 51 3.12 20.37 -5.53
N LYS A 52 3.55 21.63 -5.73
CA LYS A 52 2.88 22.59 -6.62
C LYS A 52 2.93 22.19 -8.09
N ASP A 53 3.99 21.51 -8.49
CA ASP A 53 4.18 21.07 -9.87
C ASP A 53 3.47 19.75 -10.18
N ASP A 54 3.14 18.98 -9.14
CA ASP A 54 2.49 17.67 -9.26
C ASP A 54 1.61 17.40 -8.02
N PRO A 55 0.52 18.16 -7.85
CA PRO A 55 -0.34 18.06 -6.67
C PRO A 55 -1.06 16.70 -6.62
N ASN A 56 -1.25 16.18 -5.40
CA ASN A 56 -1.86 14.87 -5.14
C ASN A 56 -1.09 13.67 -5.73
N ALA A 57 0.19 13.85 -6.05
CA ALA A 57 1.06 12.77 -6.47
C ALA A 57 2.40 12.86 -5.73
N PHE A 58 3.02 11.71 -5.48
CA PHE A 58 4.33 11.62 -4.85
C PHE A 58 5.10 10.39 -5.30
N GLU A 59 6.40 10.45 -5.08
CA GLU A 59 7.30 9.33 -5.28
C GLU A 59 8.06 9.03 -3.99
N GLY A 60 8.31 7.74 -3.74
CA GLY A 60 9.06 7.31 -2.59
C GLY A 60 9.87 6.05 -2.86
N THR A 61 10.74 5.72 -1.92
CA THR A 61 11.54 4.50 -1.95
C THR A 61 10.80 3.39 -1.23
N ALA A 62 10.62 2.24 -1.89
CA ALA A 62 9.98 1.07 -1.32
C ALA A 62 10.88 0.39 -0.28
N TYR A 63 10.29 0.03 0.85
CA TYR A 63 10.87 -0.87 1.85
C TYR A 63 9.92 -2.06 2.02
N VAL A 64 10.34 -3.20 1.49
CA VAL A 64 9.50 -4.38 1.35
C VAL A 64 9.70 -5.32 2.52
N PHE A 65 8.58 -5.76 3.10
CA PHE A 65 8.49 -6.73 4.18
C PHE A 65 7.64 -7.93 3.75
N ASP A 66 8.17 -9.13 3.97
CA ASP A 66 7.53 -10.39 3.64
C ASP A 66 6.63 -10.85 4.80
N GLY A 67 5.50 -10.19 4.95
CA GLY A 67 4.51 -10.44 5.98
C GLY A 67 4.78 -9.75 7.31
N PRO A 68 3.85 -9.93 8.28
CA PRO A 68 3.89 -9.22 9.57
C PRO A 68 5.10 -9.53 10.44
N ALA A 69 5.59 -10.78 10.42
CA ALA A 69 6.74 -11.19 11.22
C ALA A 69 8.00 -10.45 10.76
N ASP A 70 8.30 -10.47 9.47
CA ASP A 70 9.44 -9.76 8.89
C ASP A 70 9.38 -8.25 9.15
N PHE A 71 8.18 -7.65 9.07
CA PHE A 71 7.98 -6.25 9.42
C PHE A 71 8.35 -5.97 10.88
N HIS A 72 7.86 -6.77 11.83
CA HIS A 72 8.14 -6.58 13.26
C HIS A 72 9.61 -6.75 13.60
N ASP A 73 10.28 -7.68 12.95
CA ASP A 73 11.70 -7.98 13.20
C ASP A 73 12.63 -6.88 12.66
N ARG A 74 12.27 -6.23 11.54
CA ARG A 74 13.17 -5.33 10.82
C ARG A 74 12.80 -3.86 10.81
N ILE A 75 11.56 -3.47 11.17
CA ILE A 75 11.11 -2.08 11.01
C ILE A 75 11.99 -1.05 11.73
N ASP A 76 12.58 -1.42 12.85
CA ASP A 76 13.43 -0.53 13.65
C ASP A 76 14.94 -0.68 13.34
N ASP A 77 15.30 -1.47 12.33
CA ASP A 77 16.69 -1.62 11.91
C ASP A 77 17.17 -0.36 11.18
N GLU A 78 18.05 0.39 11.84
CA GLU A 78 18.64 1.62 11.28
C GLU A 78 19.49 1.35 10.03
N ALA A 79 19.97 0.12 9.84
CA ALA A 79 20.73 -0.26 8.64
C ALA A 79 19.89 -0.21 7.36
N LEU A 80 18.55 -0.25 7.45
CA LEU A 80 17.67 -0.05 6.31
C LEU A 80 17.74 1.38 5.74
N GLY A 81 18.19 2.36 6.55
CA GLY A 81 18.40 3.73 6.08
C GLY A 81 17.12 4.44 5.62
N MET A 82 15.97 4.12 6.24
CA MET A 82 14.70 4.76 5.89
C MET A 82 14.72 6.24 6.25
N ASP A 83 14.12 7.04 5.40
CA ASP A 83 13.90 8.47 5.60
C ASP A 83 12.41 8.84 5.47
N GLY A 84 12.10 10.13 5.52
CA GLY A 84 10.74 10.65 5.42
C GLY A 84 10.06 10.47 4.06
N THR A 85 10.76 9.95 3.04
CA THR A 85 10.21 9.64 1.71
C THR A 85 9.95 8.13 1.52
N ALA A 86 10.20 7.32 2.55
CA ALA A 86 10.01 5.88 2.51
C ALA A 86 8.53 5.52 2.30
N ILE A 87 8.30 4.49 1.50
CA ILE A 87 7.01 3.81 1.35
C ILE A 87 7.15 2.41 1.95
N LEU A 88 6.37 2.14 2.99
CA LEU A 88 6.36 0.83 3.63
C LEU A 88 5.49 -0.13 2.81
N VAL A 89 6.03 -1.27 2.45
CA VAL A 89 5.31 -2.27 1.66
C VAL A 89 5.29 -3.59 2.40
N MET A 90 4.08 -4.11 2.66
CA MET A 90 3.89 -5.46 3.21
C MET A 90 3.22 -6.34 2.17
N ARG A 91 3.88 -7.43 1.80
CA ARG A 91 3.35 -8.42 0.86
C ARG A 91 3.20 -9.79 1.50
N GLY A 92 2.39 -10.66 0.90
CA GLY A 92 2.12 -12.00 1.43
C GLY A 92 1.23 -11.99 2.68
N ALA A 93 0.50 -10.89 2.93
CA ALA A 93 -0.48 -10.75 3.99
C ALA A 93 -1.93 -10.86 3.49
N GLY A 94 -2.12 -11.14 2.19
CA GLY A 94 -3.42 -11.36 1.56
C GLY A 94 -4.02 -12.73 1.87
N PRO A 95 -5.25 -12.99 1.40
CA PRO A 95 -6.00 -14.21 1.71
C PRO A 95 -5.31 -15.51 1.31
N ILE A 96 -4.51 -15.51 0.25
CA ILE A 96 -3.73 -16.68 -0.21
C ILE A 96 -2.43 -16.79 0.57
N GLY A 97 -1.66 -15.69 0.68
CA GLY A 97 -0.36 -15.68 1.35
C GLY A 97 -0.46 -15.88 2.87
N TYR A 98 -1.56 -15.41 3.48
CA TYR A 98 -1.80 -15.52 4.92
C TYR A 98 -3.25 -15.92 5.22
N PRO A 99 -3.64 -17.18 4.92
CA PRO A 99 -5.01 -17.65 5.06
C PRO A 99 -5.54 -17.48 6.48
N GLY A 100 -6.69 -16.82 6.65
CA GLY A 100 -7.27 -16.53 7.95
C GLY A 100 -6.53 -15.43 8.74
N GLY A 101 -5.59 -14.76 8.11
CA GLY A 101 -4.89 -13.62 8.71
C GLY A 101 -5.84 -12.51 9.11
N ALA A 102 -5.56 -11.90 10.28
CA ALA A 102 -6.28 -10.74 10.75
C ALA A 102 -5.97 -9.50 9.88
N GLU A 103 -6.63 -8.40 10.15
CA GLU A 103 -6.29 -7.10 9.61
C GLU A 103 -4.92 -6.68 10.16
N VAL A 104 -3.87 -6.74 9.34
CA VAL A 104 -2.47 -6.68 9.79
C VAL A 104 -1.75 -5.39 9.43
N VAL A 105 -2.47 -4.30 9.23
CA VAL A 105 -1.92 -3.29 8.35
C VAL A 105 -1.68 -1.93 8.94
N ASN A 106 -1.54 -1.82 10.23
CA ASN A 106 -1.05 -0.60 10.84
C ASN A 106 0.49 -0.62 10.87
N MET A 107 1.09 -0.52 9.68
CA MET A 107 2.53 -0.32 9.59
C MET A 107 2.86 1.07 10.14
N ARG A 108 3.66 1.11 11.19
CA ARG A 108 4.20 2.34 11.76
C ARG A 108 5.54 2.70 11.14
N PRO A 109 5.92 3.97 11.10
CA PRO A 109 7.31 4.33 10.83
C PRO A 109 8.27 3.73 11.88
N PRO A 110 9.57 3.57 11.54
CA PRO A 110 10.56 3.15 12.51
C PRO A 110 10.69 4.15 13.66
N ALA A 111 11.05 3.64 14.84
CA ALA A 111 11.08 4.43 16.07
C ALA A 111 12.02 5.66 15.99
N TYR A 112 13.08 5.58 15.20
CA TYR A 112 13.99 6.73 15.02
C TYR A 112 13.37 7.86 14.19
N LEU A 113 12.51 7.55 13.20
CA LEU A 113 11.77 8.57 12.45
C LEU A 113 10.65 9.19 13.29
N ILE A 114 9.95 8.38 14.10
CA ILE A 114 8.94 8.89 15.04
C ILE A 114 9.56 9.91 16.02
N LYS A 115 10.76 9.64 16.53
CA LYS A 115 11.51 10.57 17.38
C LYS A 115 11.88 11.88 16.67
N GLN A 116 11.95 11.89 15.36
CA GLN A 116 12.18 13.07 14.52
C GLN A 116 10.87 13.80 14.13
N GLY A 117 9.72 13.34 14.60
CA GLY A 117 8.41 13.89 14.30
C GLY A 117 7.78 13.36 13.01
N ILE A 118 8.32 12.26 12.46
CA ILE A 118 7.75 11.56 11.30
C ILE A 118 6.97 10.35 11.81
N ASP A 119 5.72 10.56 12.15
CA ASP A 119 4.82 9.59 12.76
C ASP A 119 3.94 8.84 11.75
N GLU A 120 3.99 9.22 10.48
CA GLU A 120 3.16 8.68 9.41
C GLU A 120 3.97 8.53 8.11
N LEU A 121 3.93 7.36 7.48
CA LEU A 121 4.50 7.06 6.16
C LEU A 121 3.45 6.40 5.27
N PRO A 122 3.54 6.56 3.93
CA PRO A 122 2.70 5.80 3.01
C PRO A 122 2.91 4.29 3.17
N CYS A 123 1.82 3.55 3.17
CA CYS A 123 1.82 2.10 3.31
C CYS A 123 1.09 1.46 2.13
N ILE A 124 1.65 0.39 1.57
CA ILE A 124 1.07 -0.39 0.48
C ILE A 124 1.09 -1.87 0.88
N GLY A 125 0.05 -2.63 0.54
CA GLY A 125 0.05 -4.06 0.79
C GLY A 125 -1.16 -4.82 0.25
N ASP A 126 -1.01 -6.14 0.24
CA ASP A 126 -2.08 -7.08 -0.15
C ASP A 126 -2.96 -7.51 1.04
N GLY A 127 -2.59 -7.13 2.26
CA GLY A 127 -3.41 -7.35 3.44
C GLY A 127 -4.72 -6.57 3.45
N ARG A 128 -5.65 -6.95 4.33
CA ARG A 128 -6.98 -6.35 4.43
C ARG A 128 -6.95 -4.96 5.06
N GLN A 129 -7.75 -4.05 4.50
CA GLN A 129 -7.99 -2.73 5.08
C GLN A 129 -8.76 -2.87 6.40
N SER A 130 -8.22 -2.34 7.48
CA SER A 130 -8.93 -2.18 8.73
C SER A 130 -9.92 -1.01 8.67
N GLY A 131 -11.13 -1.22 9.15
CA GLY A 131 -12.13 -0.17 9.29
C GLY A 131 -11.71 0.92 10.28
N THR A 132 -10.87 0.57 11.26
CA THR A 132 -10.37 1.46 12.32
C THR A 132 -9.01 2.08 12.03
N SER A 133 -8.35 1.70 10.92
CA SER A 133 -7.07 2.28 10.54
C SER A 133 -7.18 3.79 10.36
N GLY A 134 -6.32 4.52 11.05
CA GLY A 134 -6.20 5.97 10.95
C GLY A 134 -5.21 6.44 9.89
N SER A 135 -4.49 5.53 9.21
CA SER A 135 -3.50 5.88 8.18
C SER A 135 -4.07 5.76 6.77
N PRO A 136 -3.63 6.60 5.81
CA PRO A 136 -4.04 6.54 4.41
C PRO A 136 -3.27 5.43 3.67
N SER A 137 -3.43 4.18 4.11
CA SER A 137 -2.79 3.02 3.52
C SER A 137 -3.50 2.57 2.25
N ILE A 138 -2.73 2.04 1.29
CA ILE A 138 -3.19 1.45 0.03
C ILE A 138 -3.15 -0.08 0.20
N LEU A 139 -4.31 -0.70 0.34
CA LEU A 139 -4.45 -2.09 0.80
C LEU A 139 -5.41 -2.88 -0.08
N ASN A 140 -5.56 -4.17 0.24
CA ASN A 140 -6.33 -5.11 -0.57
C ASN A 140 -5.81 -5.17 -2.01
N ALA A 141 -4.48 -5.07 -2.19
CA ALA A 141 -3.88 -5.19 -3.52
C ALA A 141 -4.22 -6.55 -4.16
N SER A 142 -4.72 -6.52 -5.38
CA SER A 142 -5.15 -7.69 -6.14
C SER A 142 -4.69 -7.59 -7.60
N PRO A 143 -4.08 -8.63 -8.17
CA PRO A 143 -3.69 -9.89 -7.52
C PRO A 143 -2.71 -9.68 -6.35
N GLU A 144 -2.85 -10.48 -5.28
CA GLU A 144 -1.91 -10.41 -4.17
C GLU A 144 -0.54 -11.00 -4.56
N ALA A 145 0.51 -10.71 -3.78
CA ALA A 145 1.86 -11.19 -4.09
C ALA A 145 1.94 -12.71 -4.17
N ALA A 146 1.22 -13.43 -3.30
CA ALA A 146 1.17 -14.91 -3.29
C ALA A 146 0.50 -15.50 -4.54
N ASP A 147 -0.30 -14.71 -5.25
CA ASP A 147 -0.92 -15.08 -6.55
C ASP A 147 -0.13 -14.53 -7.75
N GLY A 148 1.09 -14.06 -7.53
CA GLY A 148 1.96 -13.53 -8.57
C GLY A 148 1.64 -12.10 -9.00
N GLY A 149 0.92 -11.33 -8.21
CA GLY A 149 0.69 -9.90 -8.44
C GLY A 149 2.00 -9.10 -8.46
N GLY A 150 1.97 -7.89 -9.00
CA GLY A 150 3.15 -7.04 -9.18
C GLY A 150 3.92 -6.75 -7.89
N LEU A 151 3.25 -6.78 -6.72
CA LEU A 151 3.93 -6.68 -5.41
C LEU A 151 4.98 -7.78 -5.21
N ALA A 152 4.82 -8.97 -5.82
CA ALA A 152 5.80 -10.05 -5.72
C ALA A 152 7.14 -9.69 -6.36
N LEU A 153 7.14 -8.79 -7.34
CA LEU A 153 8.31 -8.37 -8.11
C LEU A 153 9.02 -7.16 -7.50
N LEU A 154 8.37 -6.45 -6.57
CA LEU A 154 8.91 -5.26 -5.94
C LEU A 154 10.08 -5.61 -5.01
N GLN A 155 11.11 -4.80 -5.00
CA GLN A 155 12.28 -4.94 -4.15
C GLN A 155 12.50 -3.69 -3.30
N THR A 156 13.10 -3.86 -2.12
CA THR A 156 13.54 -2.73 -1.30
C THR A 156 14.54 -1.90 -2.10
N GLY A 157 14.33 -0.58 -2.13
CA GLY A 157 15.12 0.35 -2.93
C GLY A 157 14.47 0.78 -4.24
N ASP A 158 13.46 0.07 -4.73
CA ASP A 158 12.71 0.51 -5.91
C ASP A 158 11.98 1.82 -5.66
N ARG A 159 11.82 2.61 -6.70
CA ARG A 159 11.00 3.82 -6.66
C ARG A 159 9.56 3.48 -7.00
N ILE A 160 8.64 4.01 -6.22
CA ILE A 160 7.18 3.92 -6.47
C ILE A 160 6.65 5.33 -6.66
N ARG A 161 5.78 5.49 -7.68
CA ARG A 161 4.98 6.68 -7.87
C ARG A 161 3.52 6.39 -7.53
N VAL A 162 2.94 7.23 -6.71
CA VAL A 162 1.50 7.25 -6.39
C VAL A 162 0.90 8.54 -6.97
N ASP A 163 -0.14 8.42 -7.77
CA ASP A 163 -0.84 9.55 -8.39
C ASP A 163 -2.35 9.43 -8.11
N LEU A 164 -2.84 10.22 -7.15
CA LEU A 164 -4.24 10.17 -6.73
C LEU A 164 -5.17 10.84 -7.75
N ASN A 165 -4.66 11.72 -8.63
CA ASN A 165 -5.47 12.32 -9.69
C ASN A 165 -5.79 11.30 -10.78
N LYS A 166 -4.81 10.43 -11.10
CA LYS A 166 -4.98 9.35 -12.09
C LYS A 166 -5.46 8.05 -11.46
N CYS A 167 -5.48 7.97 -10.13
CA CYS A 167 -5.74 6.75 -9.38
C CYS A 167 -4.76 5.62 -9.75
N THR A 168 -3.45 5.94 -9.86
CA THR A 168 -2.43 4.96 -10.23
C THR A 168 -1.34 4.82 -9.17
N VAL A 169 -0.77 3.60 -9.10
CA VAL A 169 0.41 3.28 -8.30
C VAL A 169 1.34 2.42 -9.13
N ASP A 170 2.50 2.97 -9.44
CA ASP A 170 3.45 2.34 -10.36
C ASP A 170 4.84 2.22 -9.74
N MET A 171 5.42 1.04 -9.88
CA MET A 171 6.85 0.81 -9.68
C MET A 171 7.61 1.37 -10.88
N LEU A 172 8.59 2.23 -10.63
CA LEU A 172 9.38 2.91 -11.66
C LEU A 172 10.63 2.08 -12.04
N VAL A 173 10.38 0.83 -12.43
CA VAL A 173 11.42 -0.11 -12.91
C VAL A 173 11.26 -0.29 -14.40
N PHE A 174 12.38 -0.35 -15.14
CA PHE A 174 12.36 -0.54 -16.59
C PHE A 174 11.77 -1.91 -16.96
N GLY A 175 11.04 -1.96 -18.08
CA GLY A 175 10.29 -3.14 -18.50
C GLY A 175 11.14 -4.42 -18.61
N GLU A 176 12.37 -4.34 -19.14
CA GLU A 176 13.30 -5.46 -19.24
C GLU A 176 13.68 -6.05 -17.87
N GLU A 177 13.89 -5.19 -16.86
CA GLU A 177 14.18 -5.64 -15.51
C GLU A 177 12.96 -6.27 -14.86
N LEU A 178 11.77 -5.71 -15.08
CA LEU A 178 10.53 -6.27 -14.58
C LEU A 178 10.25 -7.66 -15.16
N GLU A 179 10.47 -7.85 -16.46
CA GLU A 179 10.37 -9.15 -17.11
C GLU A 179 11.37 -10.15 -16.54
N ALA A 180 12.61 -9.74 -16.31
CA ALA A 180 13.64 -10.59 -15.70
C ALA A 180 13.25 -11.03 -14.27
N ARG A 181 12.68 -10.12 -13.48
CA ARG A 181 12.17 -10.42 -12.13
C ARG A 181 10.99 -11.40 -12.19
N ALA A 182 10.07 -11.23 -13.13
CA ALA A 182 8.91 -12.11 -13.30
C ALA A 182 9.36 -13.55 -13.66
N VAL A 183 10.34 -13.69 -14.56
CA VAL A 183 10.93 -14.99 -14.91
C VAL A 183 11.59 -15.64 -13.68
N SER A 184 12.37 -14.88 -12.92
CA SER A 184 13.03 -15.38 -11.70
C SER A 184 12.01 -15.83 -10.65
N TYR A 185 10.96 -15.03 -10.42
CA TYR A 185 9.88 -15.35 -9.48
C TYR A 185 9.16 -16.65 -9.86
N THR A 186 8.84 -16.83 -11.13
CA THR A 186 8.19 -18.06 -11.65
C THR A 186 9.04 -19.29 -11.38
N HIS A 187 10.36 -19.20 -11.56
CA HIS A 187 11.27 -20.32 -11.29
C HIS A 187 11.37 -20.67 -9.80
N LEU A 188 11.26 -19.70 -8.90
CA LEU A 188 11.30 -19.91 -7.45
C LEU A 188 10.01 -20.52 -6.89
N THR A 189 8.86 -20.23 -7.52
CA THR A 189 7.54 -20.65 -7.05
C THR A 189 7.03 -21.95 -7.69
N LEU A 190 7.72 -22.48 -8.70
CA LEU A 190 7.36 -23.78 -9.26
C LEU A 190 7.53 -24.87 -8.20
N PRO A 191 6.49 -25.70 -7.93
CA PRO A 191 6.62 -26.82 -6.99
C PRO A 191 7.73 -27.76 -7.50
N THR A 192 8.71 -28.03 -6.64
CA THR A 192 9.68 -29.07 -6.91
C THR A 192 8.93 -30.40 -6.89
N ILE A 193 8.57 -30.92 -8.05
CA ILE A 193 7.96 -32.25 -8.15
C ILE A 193 9.07 -33.23 -7.79
N HIS A 194 9.15 -33.62 -6.53
CA HIS A 194 9.91 -34.78 -6.14
C HIS A 194 9.22 -36.01 -6.74
N ARG A 195 9.84 -36.60 -7.76
CA ARG A 195 9.50 -37.94 -8.25
C ARG A 195 10.04 -39.00 -7.30
#